data_7613487b9491b039889dd3cfaf99d903
#
_entry.id   7613487b9491b039889dd3cfaf99d903
#
_cell.length_a   1.000
_cell.length_b   1.000
_cell.length_c   1.000
_cell.angle_alpha   90.00
_cell.angle_beta   90.00
_cell.angle_gamma   90.00
#
_symmetry.space_group_name_H-M   'P 1'
#
loop_
_entity.id
_entity.type
_entity.pdbx_description
1 polymer ?
#
loop_
_entity_poly.entity_id
_entity_poly.type
_entity_poly.pdbx_seq_one_letter_code
_entity_poly.pdbx_strand_id
1 'polypeptide(L)'
;MTESEVRAAGNDLRRAATIRDVAAHAGVSKSVVSRVLRDEPNVSEERRTRVREAMAELGYRPNSIARGLSQSRSGTVGVVINDLRNPWYVDLLEGLATTFDAVDIAPLLVDARLDHRVGRDTVETLLSRQVDGLVVVGTSDA
;
A
#
# COMPACT_ATOMS: atom_id res chain seq x y z
N MET A 1 -7.78 -37.90 -11.55
CA MET A 1 -8.04 -36.51 -11.19
C MET A 1 -9.03 -35.95 -12.19
N THR A 2 -10.26 -35.72 -11.76
CA THR A 2 -11.35 -35.29 -12.65
C THR A 2 -11.38 -33.74 -12.73
N GLU A 3 -11.89 -33.19 -13.86
CA GLU A 3 -12.07 -31.74 -14.03
C GLU A 3 -12.83 -31.07 -12.88
N SER A 4 -13.67 -31.85 -12.16
CA SER A 4 -14.41 -31.40 -10.98
C SER A 4 -13.51 -31.15 -9.77
N GLU A 5 -12.42 -31.93 -9.60
CA GLU A 5 -11.43 -31.74 -8.52
C GLU A 5 -10.50 -30.55 -8.77
N VAL A 6 -10.17 -30.30 -10.04
CA VAL A 6 -9.38 -29.10 -10.43
C VAL A 6 -10.19 -27.81 -10.24
N ARG A 7 -11.51 -27.87 -10.45
CA ARG A 7 -12.41 -26.72 -10.23
C ARG A 7 -12.66 -26.43 -8.76
N ALA A 8 -12.64 -27.44 -7.89
CA ALA A 8 -12.76 -27.27 -6.44
C ALA A 8 -11.48 -26.65 -5.82
N ALA A 9 -10.31 -27.00 -6.34
CA ALA A 9 -9.03 -26.44 -5.88
C ALA A 9 -8.82 -24.96 -6.31
N GLY A 10 -9.51 -24.50 -7.36
CA GLY A 10 -9.41 -23.12 -7.87
C GLY A 10 -10.30 -22.10 -7.16
N ASN A 11 -11.21 -22.51 -6.28
CA ASN A 11 -12.20 -21.62 -5.68
C ASN A 11 -11.96 -21.34 -4.19
N ASP A 12 -10.86 -21.80 -3.60
CA ASP A 12 -10.39 -21.41 -2.27
C ASP A 12 -9.36 -20.28 -2.34
N LEU A 13 -9.64 -19.26 -3.13
CA LEU A 13 -9.12 -17.92 -2.89
C LEU A 13 -9.74 -17.50 -1.56
N ARG A 14 -9.06 -17.79 -0.44
CA ARG A 14 -9.45 -17.35 0.89
C ARG A 14 -9.82 -15.88 0.78
N ARG A 15 -11.10 -15.60 0.92
CA ARG A 15 -11.60 -14.22 0.97
C ARG A 15 -10.74 -13.47 1.97
N ALA A 16 -10.00 -12.46 1.51
CA ALA A 16 -9.13 -11.68 2.37
C ALA A 16 -9.93 -11.21 3.59
N ALA A 17 -9.37 -11.43 4.79
CA ALA A 17 -10.01 -11.03 6.02
C ALA A 17 -10.31 -9.53 5.99
N THR A 18 -11.45 -9.14 6.51
CA THR A 18 -11.90 -7.75 6.55
C THR A 18 -11.77 -7.18 7.96
N ILE A 19 -11.83 -5.86 8.10
CA ILE A 19 -11.87 -5.19 9.41
C ILE A 19 -13.07 -5.64 10.28
N ARG A 20 -14.15 -6.13 9.64
CA ARG A 20 -15.32 -6.70 10.35
C ARG A 20 -14.99 -8.05 10.95
N ASP A 21 -14.24 -8.87 10.23
CA ASP A 21 -13.81 -10.19 10.70
C ASP A 21 -12.86 -10.04 11.89
N VAL A 22 -11.91 -9.09 11.82
CA VAL A 22 -11.04 -8.74 12.95
C VAL A 22 -11.84 -8.27 14.16
N ALA A 23 -12.81 -7.39 13.96
CA ALA A 23 -13.65 -6.86 15.04
C ALA A 23 -14.44 -7.99 15.74
N ALA A 24 -15.04 -8.90 14.95
CA ALA A 24 -15.77 -10.04 15.48
C ALA A 24 -14.84 -11.00 16.23
N HIS A 25 -13.65 -11.31 15.68
CA HIS A 25 -12.68 -12.20 16.29
C HIS A 25 -12.10 -11.63 17.61
N ALA A 26 -11.78 -10.35 17.63
CA ALA A 26 -11.25 -9.65 18.81
C ALA A 26 -12.32 -9.31 19.87
N GLY A 27 -13.62 -9.54 19.58
CA GLY A 27 -14.72 -9.18 20.48
C GLY A 27 -14.84 -7.69 20.74
N VAL A 28 -14.59 -6.85 19.71
CA VAL A 28 -14.67 -5.40 19.79
C VAL A 28 -15.46 -4.81 18.63
N SER A 29 -15.81 -3.51 18.70
CA SER A 29 -16.44 -2.83 17.57
C SER A 29 -15.43 -2.52 16.45
N LYS A 30 -15.93 -2.40 15.21
CA LYS A 30 -15.15 -1.94 14.06
C LYS A 30 -14.43 -0.61 14.34
N SER A 31 -15.07 0.29 15.09
CA SER A 31 -14.49 1.58 15.47
C SER A 31 -13.25 1.42 16.36
N VAL A 32 -13.26 0.44 17.27
CA VAL A 32 -12.10 0.13 18.13
C VAL A 32 -10.96 -0.41 17.26
N VAL A 33 -11.22 -1.34 16.34
CA VAL A 33 -10.18 -1.83 15.41
C VAL A 33 -9.60 -0.67 14.61
N SER A 34 -10.43 0.22 14.07
CA SER A 34 -9.98 1.40 13.33
C SER A 34 -9.09 2.33 14.15
N ARG A 35 -9.41 2.55 15.44
CA ARG A 35 -8.58 3.35 16.36
C ARG A 35 -7.23 2.68 16.65
N VAL A 36 -7.22 1.37 16.85
CA VAL A 36 -5.96 0.60 17.02
C VAL A 36 -5.08 0.72 15.80
N LEU A 37 -5.65 0.64 14.59
CA LEU A 37 -4.91 0.79 13.33
C LEU A 37 -4.33 2.20 13.13
N ARG A 38 -4.92 3.23 13.76
CA ARG A 38 -4.44 4.61 13.73
C ARG A 38 -3.59 4.99 14.94
N ASP A 39 -3.31 4.01 15.80
CA ASP A 39 -2.57 4.18 17.04
C ASP A 39 -3.12 5.29 17.97
N GLU A 40 -4.45 5.48 17.97
CA GLU A 40 -5.10 6.49 18.79
C GLU A 40 -4.93 6.18 20.29
N PRO A 41 -4.64 7.19 21.15
CA PRO A 41 -4.30 6.98 22.55
C PRO A 41 -5.46 6.46 23.40
N ASN A 42 -6.71 6.61 22.95
CA ASN A 42 -7.92 6.30 23.72
C ASN A 42 -8.37 4.83 23.59
N VAL A 43 -7.45 3.89 23.42
CA VAL A 43 -7.72 2.44 23.40
C VAL A 43 -6.84 1.77 24.43
N SER A 44 -7.47 0.98 25.34
CA SER A 44 -6.70 0.25 26.37
C SER A 44 -5.74 -0.77 25.75
N GLU A 45 -4.60 -1.03 26.41
CA GLU A 45 -3.61 -1.99 25.95
C GLU A 45 -4.21 -3.40 25.78
N GLU A 46 -5.10 -3.82 26.66
CA GLU A 46 -5.80 -5.10 26.52
C GLU A 46 -6.54 -5.22 25.19
N ARG A 47 -7.26 -4.15 24.78
CA ARG A 47 -7.98 -4.14 23.50
C ARG A 47 -7.02 -4.08 22.31
N ARG A 48 -5.89 -3.35 22.42
CA ARG A 48 -4.85 -3.31 21.42
C ARG A 48 -4.28 -4.70 21.18
N THR A 49 -3.94 -5.40 22.24
CA THR A 49 -3.38 -6.76 22.17
C THR A 49 -4.35 -7.71 21.49
N ARG A 50 -5.62 -7.76 21.92
CA ARG A 50 -6.63 -8.62 21.29
C ARG A 50 -6.83 -8.33 19.80
N VAL A 51 -6.82 -7.06 19.41
CA VAL A 51 -6.95 -6.68 18.00
C VAL A 51 -5.73 -7.11 17.20
N ARG A 52 -4.51 -6.91 17.71
CA ARG A 52 -3.27 -7.32 17.03
C ARG A 52 -3.18 -8.85 16.89
N GLU A 53 -3.56 -9.61 17.90
CA GLU A 53 -3.64 -11.07 17.85
C GLU A 53 -4.65 -11.53 16.80
N ALA A 54 -5.86 -10.97 16.81
CA ALA A 54 -6.89 -11.27 15.80
C ALA A 54 -6.42 -10.96 14.38
N MET A 55 -5.70 -9.87 14.17
CA MET A 55 -5.12 -9.53 12.86
C MET A 55 -4.08 -10.55 12.41
N ALA A 56 -3.20 -10.99 13.32
CA ALA A 56 -2.18 -11.99 13.02
C ALA A 56 -2.81 -13.35 12.68
N GLU A 57 -3.77 -13.82 13.48
CA GLU A 57 -4.46 -15.10 13.28
C GLU A 57 -5.26 -15.14 11.98
N LEU A 58 -5.94 -14.05 11.62
CA LEU A 58 -6.73 -13.95 10.40
C LEU A 58 -5.88 -13.60 9.17
N GLY A 59 -4.59 -13.32 9.33
CA GLY A 59 -3.73 -12.82 8.25
C GLY A 59 -4.24 -11.47 7.69
N TYR A 60 -4.94 -10.69 8.50
CA TYR A 60 -5.49 -9.40 8.09
C TYR A 60 -4.37 -8.38 7.87
N ARG A 61 -4.34 -7.80 6.69
CA ARG A 61 -3.49 -6.65 6.37
C ARG A 61 -4.37 -5.42 6.18
N PRO A 62 -4.08 -4.31 6.89
CA PRO A 62 -4.79 -3.07 6.69
C PRO A 62 -4.74 -2.67 5.21
N ASN A 63 -5.91 -2.44 4.61
CA ASN A 63 -5.96 -1.98 3.23
C ASN A 63 -5.65 -0.47 3.20
N SER A 64 -4.47 -0.11 2.66
CA SER A 64 -4.04 1.28 2.50
C SER A 64 -5.02 2.08 1.63
N ILE A 65 -5.63 1.46 0.63
CA ILE A 65 -6.64 2.09 -0.24
C ILE A 65 -7.89 2.47 0.57
N ALA A 66 -8.37 1.58 1.46
CA ALA A 66 -9.52 1.88 2.32
C ALA A 66 -9.20 2.95 3.38
N ARG A 67 -7.93 3.01 3.81
CA ARG A 67 -7.43 4.07 4.69
C ARG A 67 -7.35 5.40 3.95
N GLY A 68 -6.81 5.39 2.73
CA GLY A 68 -6.69 6.55 1.85
C GLY A 68 -8.03 7.21 1.54
N LEU A 69 -9.08 6.41 1.27
CA LEU A 69 -10.44 6.90 1.05
C LEU A 69 -11.01 7.69 2.26
N SER A 70 -10.59 7.34 3.49
CA SER A 70 -11.04 8.05 4.70
C SER A 70 -10.20 9.29 5.04
N GLN A 71 -8.99 9.40 4.48
CA GLN A 71 -8.03 10.48 4.77
C GLN A 71 -7.72 11.37 3.55
N SER A 72 -8.30 11.08 2.38
CA SER A 72 -7.99 11.75 1.10
C SER A 72 -6.49 11.69 0.73
N ARG A 73 -5.78 10.65 1.20
CA ARG A 73 -4.35 10.41 0.95
C ARG A 73 -4.11 8.93 0.70
N SER A 74 -3.35 8.63 -0.36
CA SER A 74 -3.01 7.24 -0.71
C SER A 74 -1.82 6.69 0.09
N GLY A 75 -1.00 7.56 0.67
CA GLY A 75 0.29 7.21 1.25
C GLY A 75 1.29 6.77 0.18
N THR A 76 1.10 7.18 -1.06
CA THR A 76 1.96 6.78 -2.18
C THR A 76 2.47 8.01 -2.92
N VAL A 77 3.76 8.04 -3.23
CA VAL A 77 4.39 9.08 -4.06
C VAL A 77 4.96 8.42 -5.31
N GLY A 78 4.62 8.95 -6.48
CA GLY A 78 5.23 8.55 -7.74
C GLY A 78 6.66 9.10 -7.85
N VAL A 79 7.61 8.26 -8.22
CA VAL A 79 9.00 8.65 -8.50
C VAL A 79 9.32 8.26 -9.94
N VAL A 80 9.47 9.25 -10.80
CA VAL A 80 9.81 9.06 -12.21
C VAL A 80 11.27 9.40 -12.41
N ILE A 81 12.02 8.46 -12.94
CA ILE A 81 13.43 8.64 -13.31
C ILE A 81 13.62 8.31 -14.80
N ASN A 82 14.66 8.85 -15.42
CA ASN A 82 14.88 8.69 -16.85
C ASN A 82 15.62 7.40 -17.23
N ASP A 83 16.51 6.87 -16.39
CA ASP A 83 17.24 5.61 -16.65
C ASP A 83 17.82 5.03 -15.34
N LEU A 84 17.24 3.94 -14.86
CA LEU A 84 17.70 3.20 -13.67
C LEU A 84 19.14 2.67 -13.76
N ARG A 85 19.73 2.60 -14.97
CA ARG A 85 21.13 2.16 -15.13
C ARG A 85 22.14 3.21 -14.71
N ASN A 86 21.72 4.47 -14.51
CA ASN A 86 22.61 5.51 -14.02
C ASN A 86 22.86 5.32 -12.52
N PRO A 87 24.12 5.03 -12.10
CA PRO A 87 24.43 4.74 -10.69
C PRO A 87 24.05 5.86 -9.72
N TRP A 88 24.00 7.12 -10.19
CA TRP A 88 23.61 8.26 -9.37
C TRP A 88 22.20 8.10 -8.76
N TYR A 89 21.30 7.38 -9.45
CA TYR A 89 19.96 7.17 -8.91
C TYR A 89 19.94 6.22 -7.71
N VAL A 90 20.96 5.40 -7.50
CA VAL A 90 21.04 4.49 -6.35
C VAL A 90 21.04 5.30 -5.06
N ASP A 91 21.95 6.25 -4.93
CA ASP A 91 22.07 7.11 -3.74
C ASP A 91 20.80 7.96 -3.53
N LEU A 92 20.24 8.49 -4.61
CA LEU A 92 18.99 9.24 -4.56
C LEU A 92 17.83 8.37 -4.03
N LEU A 93 17.67 7.17 -4.58
CA LEU A 93 16.58 6.26 -4.19
C LEU A 93 16.74 5.77 -2.76
N GLU A 94 17.97 5.53 -2.27
CA GLU A 94 18.23 5.20 -0.87
C GLU A 94 17.83 6.36 0.06
N GLY A 95 18.16 7.60 -0.31
CA GLY A 95 17.76 8.80 0.43
C GLY A 95 16.24 8.98 0.46
N LEU A 96 15.59 8.79 -0.69
CA LEU A 96 14.13 8.86 -0.79
C LEU A 96 13.45 7.75 0.02
N ALA A 97 13.96 6.50 -0.08
CA ALA A 97 13.40 5.37 0.65
C ALA A 97 13.45 5.61 2.17
N THR A 98 14.61 6.07 2.67
CA THR A 98 14.78 6.39 4.10
C THR A 98 13.82 7.49 4.55
N THR A 99 13.67 8.54 3.72
CA THR A 99 12.80 9.69 4.05
C THR A 99 11.32 9.29 4.01
N PHE A 100 10.92 8.51 3.04
CA PHE A 100 9.52 8.07 2.87
C PHE A 100 9.11 7.06 3.93
N ASP A 101 10.01 6.13 4.31
CA ASP A 101 9.76 5.17 5.38
C ASP A 101 9.49 5.86 6.72
N ALA A 102 10.23 6.94 7.03
CA ALA A 102 10.04 7.73 8.24
C ALA A 102 8.65 8.38 8.36
N VAL A 103 7.93 8.53 7.25
CA VAL A 103 6.60 9.16 7.19
C VAL A 103 5.50 8.24 6.64
N ASP A 104 5.75 6.93 6.59
CA ASP A 104 4.81 5.88 6.09
C ASP A 104 4.32 6.16 4.66
N ILE A 105 5.22 6.61 3.78
CA ILE A 105 4.96 6.82 2.35
C ILE A 105 5.59 5.70 1.53
N ALA A 106 4.82 5.12 0.61
CA ALA A 106 5.30 4.12 -0.34
C ALA A 106 5.72 4.77 -1.66
N PRO A 107 6.98 4.64 -2.13
CA PRO A 107 7.36 5.09 -3.46
C PRO A 107 6.81 4.14 -4.54
N LEU A 108 6.28 4.72 -5.60
CA LEU A 108 5.93 4.03 -6.84
C LEU A 108 6.92 4.45 -7.92
N LEU A 109 7.95 3.63 -8.13
CA LEU A 109 9.05 3.94 -9.04
C LEU A 109 8.69 3.61 -10.49
N VAL A 110 8.97 4.54 -11.38
CA VAL A 110 8.83 4.38 -12.85
C VAL A 110 10.13 4.79 -13.53
N ASP A 111 10.67 3.88 -14.35
CA ASP A 111 11.77 4.18 -15.27
C ASP A 111 11.17 4.61 -16.61
N ALA A 112 11.33 5.89 -16.95
CA ALA A 112 10.76 6.45 -18.17
C ALA A 112 11.36 5.82 -19.45
N ARG A 113 12.55 5.24 -19.39
CA ARG A 113 13.15 4.52 -20.51
C ARG A 113 12.46 3.17 -20.77
N LEU A 114 11.98 2.49 -19.71
CA LEU A 114 11.28 1.20 -19.82
C LEU A 114 9.80 1.38 -20.12
N ASP A 115 9.25 2.50 -19.74
CA ASP A 115 7.88 2.85 -20.06
C ASP A 115 7.85 3.45 -21.46
N HIS A 116 7.39 2.69 -22.45
CA HIS A 116 7.22 3.14 -23.83
C HIS A 116 6.20 4.28 -24.00
N ARG A 117 5.59 4.74 -22.92
CA ARG A 117 4.63 5.85 -22.82
C ARG A 117 5.30 7.11 -22.30
N VAL A 118 6.47 7.46 -22.85
CA VAL A 118 7.31 8.57 -22.39
C VAL A 118 6.52 9.90 -22.26
N GLY A 119 6.67 10.59 -21.12
CA GLY A 119 6.19 11.93 -20.91
C GLY A 119 4.84 12.01 -20.20
N ARG A 120 3.88 12.71 -20.79
CA ARG A 120 2.56 13.03 -20.20
C ARG A 120 1.79 11.78 -19.75
N ASP A 121 1.82 10.70 -20.53
CA ASP A 121 1.07 9.46 -20.26
C ASP A 121 1.55 8.75 -18.98
N THR A 122 2.85 8.80 -18.69
CA THR A 122 3.42 8.25 -17.44
C THR A 122 2.90 9.01 -16.22
N VAL A 123 2.90 10.34 -16.30
CA VAL A 123 2.38 11.21 -15.23
C VAL A 123 0.87 10.98 -15.05
N GLU A 124 0.10 10.95 -16.13
CA GLU A 124 -1.34 10.69 -16.08
C GLU A 124 -1.65 9.30 -15.49
N THR A 125 -0.84 8.29 -15.82
CA THR A 125 -0.96 6.95 -15.25
C THR A 125 -0.74 6.97 -13.73
N LEU A 126 0.27 7.68 -13.24
CA LEU A 126 0.53 7.83 -11.79
C LEU A 126 -0.59 8.60 -11.11
N LEU A 127 -1.05 9.69 -11.71
CA LEU A 127 -2.18 10.46 -11.19
C LEU A 127 -3.48 9.63 -11.13
N SER A 128 -3.73 8.80 -12.14
CA SER A 128 -4.88 7.89 -12.14
C SER A 128 -4.82 6.83 -11.02
N ARG A 129 -3.63 6.53 -10.51
CA ARG A 129 -3.41 5.67 -9.33
C ARG A 129 -3.53 6.43 -8.01
N GLN A 130 -3.95 7.70 -8.07
CA GLN A 130 -4.19 8.55 -6.90
C GLN A 130 -2.95 8.72 -6.00
N VAL A 131 -1.76 8.85 -6.61
CA VAL A 131 -0.55 9.19 -5.83
C VAL A 131 -0.72 10.57 -5.19
N ASP A 132 -0.17 10.76 -3.98
CA ASP A 132 -0.28 12.00 -3.21
C ASP A 132 0.66 13.10 -3.75
N GLY A 133 1.68 12.69 -4.51
CA GLY A 133 2.65 13.60 -5.12
C GLY A 133 3.52 12.89 -6.15
N LEU A 134 4.29 13.68 -6.87
CA LEU A 134 5.23 13.20 -7.89
C LEU A 134 6.61 13.79 -7.64
N VAL A 135 7.64 12.96 -7.72
CA VAL A 135 9.05 13.33 -7.83
C VAL A 135 9.51 12.94 -9.23
N VAL A 136 9.91 13.92 -10.01
CA VAL A 136 10.43 13.69 -11.38
C VAL A 136 11.90 14.07 -11.40
N VAL A 137 12.75 13.13 -11.77
CA VAL A 137 14.21 13.32 -11.78
C VAL A 137 14.77 12.94 -13.14
N GLY A 138 15.52 13.85 -13.69
CA GLY A 138 16.08 13.75 -15.04
C GLY A 138 15.47 14.76 -15.99
N THR A 139 16.15 14.99 -17.11
CA THR A 139 15.63 15.79 -18.22
C THR A 139 14.65 14.93 -19.02
N SER A 140 13.40 15.31 -19.08
CA SER A 140 12.55 14.89 -20.18
C SER A 140 12.89 15.79 -21.36
N ASP A 141 13.54 15.26 -22.38
CA ASP A 141 13.53 15.93 -23.66
C ASP A 141 12.06 16.01 -24.11
N ALA A 142 11.57 17.23 -24.18
CA ALA A 142 10.21 17.56 -24.58
C ALA A 142 9.98 17.25 -26.07
#